data_103ded96ef900a7ed814727d5153cbe6
#
_entry.id   103ded96ef900a7ed814727d5153cbe6
#
_cell.length_a   1.000
_cell.length_b   1.000
_cell.length_c   1.000
_cell.angle_alpha   90.00
_cell.angle_beta   90.00
_cell.angle_gamma   90.00
#
_symmetry.space_group_name_H-M   'P 1'
#
loop_
_entity.id
_entity.type
_entity.pdbx_description
1 polymer ?
#
loop_
_entity_poly.entity_id
_entity_poly.type
_entity_poly.pdbx_seq_one_letter_code
_entity_poly.pdbx_strand_id
1 'polypeptide(L)' 'MNMLNLEPNIARPDDFYEALIALHRDLTPAQSAKVNAKLILLLANHVGDMKVLTQALEAAGREG' A
#
# COMPACT_ATOMS: atom_id res chain seq x y z
N MET A 1 0.85 8.30 18.84
CA MET A 1 1.76 7.19 18.76
C MET A 1 2.17 6.96 17.34
N ASN A 2 3.44 6.98 17.10
CA ASN A 2 3.93 6.92 15.74
C ASN A 2 4.50 5.56 15.45
N MET A 3 3.63 4.57 15.48
CA MET A 3 4.02 3.19 15.23
C MET A 3 3.15 2.58 14.15
N LEU A 4 3.78 1.78 13.31
CA LEU A 4 3.06 1.06 12.28
C LEU A 4 2.08 0.07 12.92
N ASN A 5 0.85 0.10 12.46
CA ASN A 5 -0.16 -0.85 12.90
C ASN A 5 -0.08 -2.10 12.04
N LEU A 6 0.30 -3.22 12.63
CA LEU A 6 0.42 -4.49 11.91
C LEU A 6 -0.81 -5.38 12.11
N GLU A 7 -1.77 -4.92 12.90
CA GLU A 7 -3.01 -5.66 13.10
C GLU A 7 -3.98 -5.38 11.96
N PRO A 8 -4.93 -6.28 11.71
CA PRO A 8 -5.95 -6.00 10.69
C PRO A 8 -6.66 -4.68 11.01
N ASN A 9 -6.67 -3.78 10.07
CA ASN A 9 -7.15 -2.43 10.29
C ASN A 9 -8.05 -1.91 9.18
N ILE A 10 -8.23 -2.69 8.13
CA ILE A 10 -9.12 -2.30 7.03
C ILE A 10 -10.50 -2.83 7.35
N ALA A 11 -11.51 -1.94 7.33
CA ALA A 11 -12.86 -2.31 7.72
C ALA A 11 -13.45 -3.40 6.81
N ARG A 12 -13.17 -3.31 5.52
CA ARG A 12 -13.66 -4.28 4.53
C ARG A 12 -12.51 -4.69 3.62
N PRO A 13 -11.61 -5.54 4.13
CA PRO A 13 -10.40 -5.87 3.38
C PRO A 13 -10.67 -6.56 2.05
N ASP A 14 -11.70 -7.41 1.99
CA ASP A 14 -12.01 -8.10 0.74
C ASP A 14 -12.46 -7.12 -0.33
N ASP A 15 -13.21 -6.10 0.05
CA ASP A 15 -13.67 -5.08 -0.88
C ASP A 15 -12.50 -4.27 -1.41
N PHE A 16 -11.55 -3.93 -0.54
CA PHE A 16 -10.37 -3.21 -0.97
C PHE A 16 -9.53 -4.05 -1.92
N TYR A 17 -9.35 -5.32 -1.57
CA TYR A 17 -8.56 -6.23 -2.39
C TYR A 17 -9.17 -6.38 -3.78
N GLU A 18 -10.48 -6.53 -3.83
CA GLU A 18 -11.20 -6.67 -5.10
C GLU A 18 -11.04 -5.40 -5.95
N ALA A 19 -11.13 -4.24 -5.32
CA ALA A 19 -10.94 -2.98 -6.02
C ALA A 19 -9.52 -2.84 -6.55
N LEU A 20 -8.54 -3.32 -5.78
CA LEU A 20 -7.14 -3.28 -6.20
C LEU A 20 -6.92 -4.16 -7.42
N ILE A 21 -7.50 -5.35 -7.41
CA ILE A 21 -7.39 -6.26 -8.55
C ILE A 21 -8.05 -5.64 -9.78
N ALA A 22 -9.23 -5.05 -9.60
CA ALA A 22 -9.94 -4.41 -10.70
C ALA A 22 -9.13 -3.26 -11.30
N LEU A 23 -8.42 -2.52 -10.47
CA LEU A 23 -7.59 -1.42 -10.91
C LEU A 23 -6.51 -1.89 -11.89
N HIS A 24 -5.98 -3.09 -11.67
CA HIS A 24 -4.90 -3.63 -12.50
C HIS A 24 -5.37 -4.43 -13.69
N ARG A 25 -6.69 -4.62 -13.83
CA ARG A 25 -7.23 -5.40 -14.93
C ARG A 25 -6.86 -4.74 -16.26
N ASP A 26 -6.39 -5.54 -17.19
CA ASP A 26 -6.05 -5.08 -18.55
C ASP A 26 -4.82 -4.17 -18.62
N LEU A 27 -4.05 -4.06 -17.55
CA LEU A 27 -2.81 -3.29 -17.59
C LEU A 27 -1.63 -4.20 -17.91
N THR A 28 -0.68 -3.67 -18.66
CA THR A 28 0.59 -4.37 -18.83
C THR A 28 1.38 -4.33 -17.52
N PRO A 29 2.39 -5.21 -17.36
CA PRO A 29 3.23 -5.14 -16.16
C PRO A 29 3.85 -3.76 -15.93
N ALA A 30 4.29 -3.09 -17.00
CA ALA A 30 4.87 -1.76 -16.86
C ALA A 30 3.83 -0.75 -16.39
N GLN A 31 2.61 -0.84 -16.91
CA GLN A 31 1.54 0.05 -16.48
C GLN A 31 1.15 -0.22 -15.03
N SER A 32 1.08 -1.50 -14.64
CA SER A 32 0.78 -1.86 -13.25
C SER A 32 1.83 -1.33 -12.29
N ALA A 33 3.10 -1.39 -12.68
CA ALA A 33 4.16 -0.85 -11.84
C ALA A 33 3.98 0.65 -11.61
N LYS A 34 3.61 1.38 -12.65
CA LYS A 34 3.36 2.81 -12.53
C LYS A 34 2.18 3.11 -11.62
N VAL A 35 1.10 2.37 -11.80
CA VAL A 35 -0.10 2.55 -10.99
C VAL A 35 0.22 2.28 -9.52
N ASN A 36 0.97 1.21 -9.24
CA ASN A 36 1.36 0.89 -7.88
C ASN A 36 2.24 1.99 -7.28
N ALA A 37 3.17 2.53 -8.04
CA ALA A 37 4.02 3.61 -7.54
C ALA A 37 3.19 4.83 -7.17
N LYS A 38 2.21 5.18 -7.99
CA LYS A 38 1.32 6.30 -7.69
C LYS A 38 0.48 6.02 -6.45
N LEU A 39 -0.04 4.82 -6.34
CA LEU A 39 -0.87 4.45 -5.19
C LEU A 39 -0.07 4.55 -3.90
N ILE A 40 1.16 4.06 -3.92
CA ILE A 40 2.04 4.13 -2.76
C ILE A 40 2.23 5.59 -2.33
N LEU A 41 2.48 6.47 -3.30
CA LEU A 41 2.70 7.88 -2.97
C LEU A 41 1.44 8.55 -2.43
N LEU A 42 0.29 8.22 -3.00
CA LEU A 42 -0.98 8.76 -2.51
C LEU A 42 -1.26 8.33 -1.09
N LEU A 43 -1.06 7.05 -0.81
CA LEU A 43 -1.29 6.52 0.53
C LEU A 43 -0.25 7.05 1.52
N ALA A 44 1.00 7.16 1.09
CA ALA A 44 2.05 7.71 1.93
C ALA A 44 1.75 9.16 2.30
N ASN A 45 1.29 9.93 1.33
CA ASN A 45 0.92 11.32 1.58
C ASN A 45 -0.25 11.41 2.56
N HIS A 46 -1.19 10.50 2.43
CA HIS A 46 -2.33 10.48 3.35
C HIS A 46 -1.90 10.13 4.77
N VAL A 47 -1.01 9.16 4.91
CA VAL A 47 -0.47 8.77 6.23
C VAL A 47 0.33 9.92 6.84
N GLY A 48 1.25 10.49 6.07
CA GLY A 48 1.96 11.71 6.44
C GLY A 48 3.00 11.60 7.53
N ASP A 49 3.12 10.46 8.21
CA ASP A 49 4.02 10.29 9.33
C ASP A 49 5.26 9.53 8.90
N MET A 50 6.40 10.22 8.87
CA MET A 50 7.65 9.60 8.40
C MET A 50 8.10 8.40 9.22
N LYS A 51 7.83 8.41 10.53
CA LYS A 51 8.20 7.27 11.36
C LYS A 51 7.43 6.03 10.95
N VAL A 52 6.13 6.20 10.74
CA VAL A 52 5.28 5.09 10.30
C VAL A 52 5.69 4.62 8.91
N LEU A 53 5.94 5.58 8.01
CA LEU A 53 6.33 5.24 6.64
C LEU A 53 7.65 4.50 6.60
N THR A 54 8.61 4.93 7.41
CA THR A 54 9.91 4.25 7.48
C THR A 54 9.75 2.82 7.98
N GLN A 55 8.92 2.63 9.00
CA GLN A 55 8.66 1.29 9.52
C GLN A 55 7.99 0.41 8.46
N ALA A 56 7.07 0.99 7.69
CA ALA A 56 6.41 0.24 6.63
C ALA A 56 7.39 -0.18 5.54
N LEU A 57 8.30 0.73 5.18
CA LEU A 57 9.32 0.41 4.17
C LEU A 57 10.21 -0.72 4.64
N GLU A 58 10.62 -0.68 5.91
CA GLU A 58 11.45 -1.73 6.47
C GLU A 58 10.73 -3.06 6.50
N ALA A 59 9.47 -3.04 6.91
CA ALA A 59 8.70 -4.27 6.96
C ALA A 59 8.50 -4.86 5.57
N ALA A 60 8.22 -4.03 4.58
CA ALA A 60 8.00 -4.48 3.22
C ALA A 60 9.29 -5.01 2.59
N GLY A 61 10.42 -4.40 2.92
CA GLY A 61 11.71 -4.81 2.36
C GLY A 61 12.29 -6.04 3.01
N ARG A 62 11.74 -6.44 4.15
CA ARG A 62 12.20 -7.63 4.86
C ARG A 62 11.66 -8.82 4.09
N GLU A 63 12.54 -9.52 3.46
CA GLU A 63 12.11 -10.60 2.63
C GLU A 63 11.70 -11.77 3.44
N GLY A 64 10.55 -12.11 3.31
CA GLY A 64 10.10 -13.26 4.03
C GLY A 64 10.65 -14.53 3.47
#